data_37388031b5feba58068aea9a6a5adcf0
#
_entry.id   37388031b5feba58068aea9a6a5adcf0
#
_cell.length_a   1.000
_cell.length_b   1.000
_cell.length_c   1.000
_cell.angle_alpha   90.00
_cell.angle_beta   90.00
_cell.angle_gamma   90.00
#
_symmetry.space_group_name_H-M   'P 1'
#
loop_
_entity.id
_entity.type
_entity.pdbx_description
1 polymer ?
#
loop_
_entity_poly.entity_id
_entity_poly.type
_entity_poly.pdbx_seq_one_letter_code
_entity_poly.pdbx_strand_id
1 'polypeptide(L)'
;FYRGVFYVAEQVHLDILPVVIHGTGYTMTKKDMLVKDGKITVQFLPRIHPEDKNFGDSYSERAKQIRKYFRAEYEKLRASVEGTSWFREQLFYNYIYKGPVLEWYMRVKVRLEKNYEPFHQLLPLQGKLLDIGCGYGFMSYMLHFAARERIITGIDYDAEKTVVASHCFSKDERVNFKHADALNFVFEKYDGIVVADMLHYLTPEQQKQMIGKCMESLNEGGYLIIRDGDKDLGEKHKGTKLTEFFSTKLFGFNKTTGSGLSFLSGRMISDMAAAYNMECRKIDETKYTSNVIFVIQNRKGVQ
;
A
#
# COMPACT_ATOMS: atom_id res chain seq x y z
N PHE A 1 21.53 -24.04 8.49
CA PHE A 1 21.32 -25.09 9.52
C PHE A 1 22.50 -26.04 9.53
N TYR A 2 23.02 -26.35 10.74
CA TYR A 2 24.15 -27.23 10.92
C TYR A 2 23.67 -28.68 11.06
N ARG A 3 24.40 -29.61 10.46
CA ARG A 3 24.13 -31.07 10.55
C ARG A 3 24.09 -31.56 11.98
N GLY A 4 24.86 -30.90 12.87
CA GLY A 4 25.00 -31.27 14.27
C GLY A 4 23.74 -31.16 15.13
N VAL A 5 22.71 -30.39 14.71
CA VAL A 5 21.49 -30.24 15.52
C VAL A 5 20.79 -31.59 15.74
N PHE A 6 20.58 -32.35 14.67
CA PHE A 6 19.99 -33.70 14.80
C PHE A 6 20.86 -34.67 15.53
N TYR A 7 22.20 -34.66 15.26
CA TYR A 7 23.14 -35.51 15.97
C TYR A 7 23.11 -35.27 17.48
N VAL A 8 23.17 -33.98 17.91
CA VAL A 8 23.13 -33.67 19.35
C VAL A 8 21.77 -34.08 19.95
N ALA A 9 20.66 -33.77 19.27
CA ALA A 9 19.33 -34.14 19.75
C ALA A 9 19.16 -35.66 19.95
N GLU A 10 19.68 -36.47 19.03
CA GLU A 10 19.71 -37.95 19.17
C GLU A 10 20.56 -38.40 20.36
N GLN A 11 21.76 -37.84 20.55
CA GLN A 11 22.65 -38.22 21.65
C GLN A 11 22.08 -37.91 23.04
N VAL A 12 21.30 -36.80 23.14
CA VAL A 12 20.71 -36.39 24.43
C VAL A 12 19.22 -36.80 24.56
N HIS A 13 18.68 -37.52 23.57
CA HIS A 13 17.30 -37.99 23.53
C HIS A 13 16.26 -36.87 23.75
N LEU A 14 16.48 -35.70 23.15
CA LEU A 14 15.58 -34.53 23.26
C LEU A 14 15.01 -34.13 21.92
N ASP A 15 13.75 -33.67 21.96
CA ASP A 15 13.10 -33.09 20.80
C ASP A 15 13.71 -31.76 20.43
N ILE A 16 13.69 -31.46 19.12
CA ILE A 16 14.06 -30.16 18.60
C ILE A 16 12.80 -29.29 18.62
N LEU A 17 12.85 -28.12 19.27
CA LEU A 17 11.82 -27.12 19.23
C LEU A 17 12.21 -26.02 18.20
N PRO A 18 11.64 -26.03 17.01
CA PRO A 18 11.93 -24.99 16.03
C PRO A 18 11.26 -23.67 16.40
N VAL A 19 11.98 -22.56 16.23
CA VAL A 19 11.47 -21.21 16.49
C VAL A 19 11.72 -20.32 15.27
N VAL A 20 10.68 -19.67 14.79
CA VAL A 20 10.75 -18.69 13.70
C VAL A 20 10.57 -17.29 14.28
N ILE A 21 11.48 -16.39 13.91
CA ILE A 21 11.45 -15.00 14.36
C ILE A 21 11.34 -14.10 13.14
N HIS A 22 10.32 -13.23 13.14
CA HIS A 22 10.09 -12.27 12.08
C HIS A 22 10.09 -10.84 12.63
N GLY A 23 10.59 -9.88 11.85
CA GLY A 23 10.56 -8.45 12.18
C GLY A 23 11.90 -7.89 12.66
N THR A 24 12.86 -8.69 13.08
CA THR A 24 14.17 -8.21 13.56
C THR A 24 14.93 -7.39 12.51
N GLY A 25 14.82 -7.76 11.23
CA GLY A 25 15.43 -7.02 10.13
C GLY A 25 14.81 -5.64 9.85
N TYR A 26 13.63 -5.35 10.39
CA TYR A 26 12.98 -4.03 10.27
C TYR A 26 13.33 -3.13 11.47
N THR A 27 13.55 -3.71 12.63
CA THR A 27 13.88 -2.98 13.86
C THR A 27 15.37 -2.67 13.96
N MET A 28 16.23 -3.56 13.46
CA MET A 28 17.68 -3.39 13.49
C MET A 28 18.32 -4.06 12.28
N THR A 29 18.74 -3.27 11.30
CA THR A 29 19.53 -3.78 10.17
C THR A 29 21.01 -3.84 10.53
N LYS A 30 21.81 -4.61 9.78
CA LYS A 30 23.27 -4.72 10.02
C LYS A 30 24.02 -3.39 9.94
N LYS A 31 23.40 -2.35 9.35
CA LYS A 31 23.99 -1.02 9.15
C LYS A 31 23.45 0.01 10.15
N ASP A 32 22.44 -0.32 10.93
CA ASP A 32 21.85 0.60 11.89
C ASP A 32 22.64 0.59 13.19
N MET A 33 22.94 1.77 13.70
CA MET A 33 23.55 1.94 15.02
C MET A 33 22.50 1.99 16.14
N LEU A 34 21.24 2.25 15.80
CA LEU A 34 20.13 2.40 16.77
C LEU A 34 18.99 1.45 16.40
N VAL A 35 18.35 0.93 17.42
CA VAL A 35 17.12 0.15 17.27
C VAL A 35 15.97 1.09 16.88
N LYS A 36 15.20 0.69 15.88
CA LYS A 36 13.98 1.40 15.44
C LYS A 36 12.76 0.77 16.07
N ASP A 37 11.74 1.58 16.26
CA ASP A 37 10.41 1.07 16.62
C ASP A 37 9.91 0.10 15.57
N GLY A 38 9.40 -1.05 16.02
CA GLY A 38 8.90 -2.08 15.12
C GLY A 38 8.30 -3.25 15.88
N LYS A 39 7.73 -4.17 15.11
CA LYS A 39 7.13 -5.38 15.65
C LYS A 39 8.05 -6.57 15.43
N ILE A 40 8.19 -7.41 16.45
CA ILE A 40 8.88 -8.71 16.35
C ILE A 40 7.86 -9.77 16.71
N THR A 41 7.69 -10.74 15.82
CA THR A 41 6.84 -11.90 16.04
C THR A 41 7.71 -13.14 16.21
N VAL A 42 7.45 -13.89 17.26
CA VAL A 42 8.11 -15.16 17.56
C VAL A 42 7.06 -16.26 17.48
N GLN A 43 7.31 -17.28 16.65
CA GLN A 43 6.42 -18.43 16.49
C GLN A 43 7.19 -19.70 16.83
N PHE A 44 6.65 -20.47 17.77
CA PHE A 44 7.11 -21.82 18.09
C PHE A 44 6.42 -22.80 17.14
N LEU A 45 7.20 -23.61 16.44
CA LEU A 45 6.68 -24.64 15.54
C LEU A 45 6.53 -25.97 16.29
N PRO A 46 5.84 -26.95 15.71
CA PRO A 46 5.75 -28.29 16.29
C PRO A 46 7.13 -28.89 16.58
N ARG A 47 7.23 -29.59 17.68
CA ARG A 47 8.46 -30.31 18.05
C ARG A 47 8.79 -31.36 17.01
N ILE A 48 10.06 -31.54 16.74
CA ILE A 48 10.59 -32.50 15.79
C ILE A 48 11.39 -33.53 16.60
N HIS A 49 10.94 -34.78 16.53
CA HIS A 49 11.72 -35.89 17.12
C HIS A 49 13.01 -36.07 16.31
N PRO A 50 14.19 -36.30 16.97
CA PRO A 50 15.46 -36.40 16.25
C PRO A 50 15.53 -37.57 15.24
N GLU A 51 14.76 -38.62 15.46
CA GLU A 51 14.65 -39.78 14.56
C GLU A 51 13.50 -39.67 13.55
N ASP A 52 12.86 -38.51 13.44
CA ASP A 52 11.74 -38.32 12.50
C ASP A 52 12.20 -38.43 11.05
N LYS A 53 11.78 -39.51 10.40
CA LYS A 53 12.13 -39.82 9.00
C LYS A 53 11.51 -38.89 7.97
N ASN A 54 10.53 -38.08 8.34
CA ASN A 54 9.97 -37.09 7.46
C ASN A 54 11.03 -36.05 6.96
N PHE A 55 12.12 -35.91 7.71
CA PHE A 55 13.25 -35.05 7.34
C PHE A 55 14.38 -35.78 6.60
N GLY A 56 14.28 -37.10 6.38
CA GLY A 56 15.26 -37.92 5.69
C GLY A 56 16.06 -38.84 6.61
N ASP A 57 16.84 -39.76 6.05
CA ASP A 57 17.56 -40.79 6.78
C ASP A 57 18.97 -40.35 7.22
N SER A 58 19.58 -39.43 6.49
CA SER A 58 20.91 -38.90 6.82
C SER A 58 20.88 -37.51 7.44
N TYR A 59 21.82 -37.16 8.30
CA TYR A 59 21.96 -35.82 8.87
C TYR A 59 22.08 -34.72 7.80
N SER A 60 22.65 -35.05 6.65
CA SER A 60 22.76 -34.11 5.52
C SER A 60 21.40 -33.80 4.88
N GLU A 61 20.60 -34.85 4.68
CA GLU A 61 19.22 -34.70 4.16
C GLU A 61 18.33 -33.96 5.16
N ARG A 62 18.38 -34.35 6.42
CA ARG A 62 17.65 -33.71 7.51
C ARG A 62 17.95 -32.21 7.59
N ALA A 63 19.24 -31.83 7.53
CA ALA A 63 19.64 -30.42 7.51
C ALA A 63 19.14 -29.67 6.29
N LYS A 64 19.01 -30.31 5.13
CA LYS A 64 18.46 -29.75 3.92
C LYS A 64 16.94 -29.58 4.00
N GLN A 65 16.23 -30.62 4.45
CA GLN A 65 14.77 -30.61 4.58
C GLN A 65 14.29 -29.65 5.66
N ILE A 66 14.96 -29.60 6.84
CA ILE A 66 14.59 -28.65 7.89
C ILE A 66 14.78 -27.19 7.45
N ARG A 67 15.83 -26.91 6.64
CA ARG A 67 16.00 -25.58 6.06
C ARG A 67 14.82 -25.20 5.15
N LYS A 68 14.36 -26.16 4.36
CA LYS A 68 13.21 -25.99 3.47
C LYS A 68 11.92 -25.76 4.26
N TYR A 69 11.73 -26.56 5.32
CA TYR A 69 10.61 -26.44 6.24
C TYR A 69 10.59 -25.07 6.92
N PHE A 70 11.71 -24.63 7.52
CA PHE A 70 11.81 -23.30 8.13
C PHE A 70 11.53 -22.16 7.17
N ARG A 71 12.02 -22.26 5.91
CA ARG A 71 11.75 -21.25 4.91
C ARG A 71 10.25 -21.18 4.60
N ALA A 72 9.59 -22.32 4.44
CA ALA A 72 8.15 -22.36 4.18
C ALA A 72 7.34 -21.80 5.35
N GLU A 73 7.66 -22.17 6.60
CA GLU A 73 7.00 -21.65 7.79
C GLU A 73 7.27 -20.14 8.00
N TYR A 74 8.49 -19.69 7.70
CA TYR A 74 8.82 -18.26 7.74
C TYR A 74 7.99 -17.44 6.74
N GLU A 75 7.84 -17.92 5.49
CA GLU A 75 7.03 -17.24 4.49
C GLU A 75 5.52 -17.24 4.86
N LYS A 76 5.02 -18.31 5.46
CA LYS A 76 3.66 -18.36 6.00
C LYS A 76 3.47 -17.33 7.12
N LEU A 77 4.38 -17.29 8.09
CA LEU A 77 4.36 -16.33 9.19
C LEU A 77 4.40 -14.90 8.63
N ARG A 78 5.34 -14.63 7.73
CA ARG A 78 5.50 -13.35 7.08
C ARG A 78 4.22 -12.91 6.39
N ALA A 79 3.63 -13.76 5.55
CA ALA A 79 2.39 -13.48 4.84
C ALA A 79 1.19 -13.24 5.79
N SER A 80 1.19 -13.86 6.97
CA SER A 80 0.12 -13.70 7.96
C SER A 80 0.20 -12.41 8.77
N VAL A 81 1.41 -11.82 8.91
CA VAL A 81 1.62 -10.66 9.77
C VAL A 81 1.94 -9.38 9.00
N GLU A 82 2.57 -9.50 7.82
CA GLU A 82 2.88 -8.34 6.99
C GLU A 82 1.63 -7.81 6.29
N GLY A 83 1.30 -6.57 6.57
CA GLY A 83 0.24 -5.79 5.96
C GLY A 83 0.53 -4.32 6.23
N THR A 84 -0.32 -3.42 5.80
CA THR A 84 -0.09 -1.98 5.97
C THR A 84 0.01 -1.57 7.44
N SER A 85 -0.73 -2.23 8.32
CA SER A 85 -0.62 -2.00 9.78
C SER A 85 0.72 -2.44 10.37
N TRP A 86 1.37 -3.45 9.76
CA TRP A 86 2.71 -3.88 10.16
C TRP A 86 3.75 -2.81 9.84
N PHE A 87 3.66 -2.21 8.65
CA PHE A 87 4.62 -1.24 8.15
C PHE A 87 4.37 0.20 8.58
N ARG A 88 3.38 0.45 9.46
CA ARG A 88 3.04 1.80 9.91
C ARG A 88 4.22 2.53 10.57
N GLU A 89 4.93 1.88 11.48
CA GLU A 89 6.07 2.50 12.17
C GLU A 89 7.25 2.72 11.21
N GLN A 90 7.45 1.82 10.24
CA GLN A 90 8.42 2.03 9.17
C GLN A 90 8.08 3.25 8.31
N LEU A 91 6.79 3.47 8.01
CA LEU A 91 6.35 4.67 7.31
C LEU A 91 6.64 5.93 8.14
N PHE A 92 6.36 5.91 9.44
CA PHE A 92 6.65 7.05 10.31
C PHE A 92 8.14 7.34 10.36
N TYR A 93 8.97 6.32 10.51
CA TYR A 93 10.42 6.47 10.47
C TYR A 93 10.93 7.03 9.13
N ASN A 94 10.27 6.71 8.02
CA ASN A 94 10.63 7.21 6.69
C ASN A 94 10.60 8.75 6.58
N TYR A 95 9.84 9.42 7.46
CA TYR A 95 9.65 10.88 7.49
C TYR A 95 10.22 11.57 8.74
N ILE A 96 11.02 10.87 9.55
CA ILE A 96 11.45 11.33 10.89
C ILE A 96 12.15 12.70 10.90
N TYR A 97 12.81 13.13 9.90
CA TYR A 97 13.50 14.43 9.86
C TYR A 97 12.83 15.45 8.95
N LYS A 98 11.54 15.30 8.66
CA LYS A 98 10.80 16.19 7.77
C LYS A 98 10.03 17.30 8.50
N GLY A 99 10.24 17.44 9.79
CA GLY A 99 9.65 18.46 10.64
C GLY A 99 8.39 18.02 11.37
N PRO A 100 8.12 18.59 12.56
CA PRO A 100 7.09 18.13 13.47
C PRO A 100 5.67 18.27 12.91
N VAL A 101 5.41 19.30 12.11
CA VAL A 101 4.10 19.54 11.50
C VAL A 101 3.77 18.45 10.49
N LEU A 102 4.73 18.08 9.62
CA LEU A 102 4.51 17.02 8.63
C LEU A 102 4.40 15.65 9.30
N GLU A 103 5.21 15.39 10.33
CA GLU A 103 5.14 14.16 11.10
C GLU A 103 3.77 14.00 11.78
N TRP A 104 3.25 15.04 12.43
CA TRP A 104 1.92 15.03 13.03
C TRP A 104 0.84 14.81 11.96
N TYR A 105 0.89 15.56 10.86
CA TYR A 105 -0.06 15.41 9.75
C TYR A 105 -0.08 13.99 9.20
N MET A 106 1.10 13.40 8.97
CA MET A 106 1.23 12.03 8.50
C MET A 106 0.59 11.04 9.46
N ARG A 107 0.87 11.13 10.77
CA ARG A 107 0.31 10.23 11.79
C ARG A 107 -1.22 10.28 11.83
N VAL A 108 -1.79 11.49 11.72
CA VAL A 108 -3.24 11.67 11.66
C VAL A 108 -3.80 11.10 10.36
N LYS A 109 -3.22 11.47 9.21
CA LYS A 109 -3.70 11.01 7.90
C LYS A 109 -3.64 9.50 7.76
N VAL A 110 -2.51 8.87 8.07
CA VAL A 110 -2.34 7.41 7.98
C VAL A 110 -3.36 6.66 8.83
N ARG A 111 -3.68 7.17 10.04
CA ARG A 111 -4.71 6.58 10.91
C ARG A 111 -6.10 6.70 10.31
N LEU A 112 -6.47 7.89 9.82
CA LEU A 112 -7.77 8.14 9.18
C LEU A 112 -7.96 7.28 7.93
N GLU A 113 -6.88 7.07 7.19
CA GLU A 113 -6.82 6.24 5.97
C GLU A 113 -6.71 4.72 6.26
N LYS A 114 -6.93 4.30 7.51
CA LYS A 114 -6.81 2.88 7.93
C LYS A 114 -5.47 2.26 7.47
N ASN A 115 -4.38 3.00 7.55
CA ASN A 115 -3.04 2.66 7.04
C ASN A 115 -3.02 2.34 5.54
N TYR A 116 -3.93 2.87 4.74
CA TYR A 116 -4.10 2.57 3.30
C TYR A 116 -4.40 1.09 2.98
N GLU A 117 -4.88 0.34 3.96
CA GLU A 117 -5.23 -1.07 3.80
C GLU A 117 -6.24 -1.32 2.67
N PRO A 118 -7.33 -0.51 2.51
CA PRO A 118 -8.27 -0.71 1.40
C PRO A 118 -7.61 -0.67 0.02
N PHE A 119 -6.65 0.24 -0.19
CA PHE A 119 -5.91 0.32 -1.45
C PHE A 119 -4.97 -0.86 -1.63
N HIS A 120 -4.30 -1.29 -0.55
CA HIS A 120 -3.41 -2.45 -0.59
C HIS A 120 -4.13 -3.73 -1.03
N GLN A 121 -5.35 -3.95 -0.52
CA GLN A 121 -6.16 -5.13 -0.82
C GLN A 121 -6.74 -5.13 -2.25
N LEU A 122 -6.94 -3.96 -2.83
CA LEU A 122 -7.54 -3.80 -4.15
C LEU A 122 -6.52 -3.80 -5.30
N LEU A 123 -5.26 -3.53 -5.01
CA LEU A 123 -4.19 -3.42 -6.01
C LEU A 123 -3.38 -4.72 -6.13
N PRO A 124 -2.87 -5.04 -7.32
CA PRO A 124 -1.99 -6.19 -7.49
C PRO A 124 -0.75 -6.08 -6.60
N LEU A 125 -0.22 -7.22 -6.12
CA LEU A 125 0.95 -7.26 -5.24
C LEU A 125 2.28 -7.02 -5.98
N GLN A 126 2.26 -6.95 -7.30
CA GLN A 126 3.41 -6.70 -8.17
C GLN A 126 3.01 -5.88 -9.39
N GLY A 127 3.99 -5.36 -10.13
CA GLY A 127 3.76 -4.61 -11.36
C GLY A 127 3.87 -3.10 -11.18
N LYS A 128 3.56 -2.37 -12.24
CA LYS A 128 3.66 -0.92 -12.31
C LYS A 128 2.39 -0.24 -11.77
N LEU A 129 2.55 0.62 -10.79
CA LEU A 129 1.46 1.43 -10.24
C LEU A 129 1.70 2.92 -10.47
N LEU A 130 0.62 3.67 -10.70
CA LEU A 130 0.61 5.13 -10.76
C LEU A 130 -0.25 5.68 -9.62
N ASP A 131 0.31 6.57 -8.81
CA ASP A 131 -0.35 7.29 -7.71
C ASP A 131 -0.51 8.76 -8.13
N ILE A 132 -1.71 9.17 -8.53
CA ILE A 132 -2.01 10.51 -9.05
C ILE A 132 -2.48 11.38 -7.89
N GLY A 133 -1.80 12.52 -7.69
CA GLY A 133 -2.00 13.36 -6.51
C GLY A 133 -1.35 12.77 -5.27
N CYS A 134 -0.16 12.18 -5.43
CA CYS A 134 0.54 11.43 -4.38
C CYS A 134 0.93 12.28 -3.17
N GLY A 135 0.95 13.60 -3.28
CA GLY A 135 1.36 14.52 -2.23
C GLY A 135 2.76 14.20 -1.70
N TYR A 136 2.85 14.01 -0.41
CA TYR A 136 4.10 13.62 0.27
C TYR A 136 4.50 12.15 0.06
N GLY A 137 3.73 11.36 -0.70
CA GLY A 137 4.04 9.96 -1.03
C GLY A 137 3.72 8.95 0.08
N PHE A 138 2.90 9.29 1.08
CA PHE A 138 2.61 8.38 2.21
C PHE A 138 1.99 7.06 1.72
N MET A 139 0.99 7.14 0.83
CA MET A 139 0.34 5.96 0.27
C MET A 139 1.28 5.17 -0.62
N SER A 140 2.02 5.84 -1.51
CA SER A 140 3.01 5.20 -2.39
C SER A 140 4.02 4.38 -1.60
N TYR A 141 4.62 4.95 -0.54
CA TYR A 141 5.56 4.21 0.32
C TYR A 141 4.89 3.06 1.07
N MET A 142 3.68 3.26 1.62
CA MET A 142 2.97 2.19 2.32
C MET A 142 2.65 1.03 1.37
N LEU A 143 2.18 1.31 0.17
CA LEU A 143 1.88 0.29 -0.84
C LEU A 143 3.13 -0.49 -1.26
N HIS A 144 4.28 0.20 -1.36
CA HIS A 144 5.56 -0.45 -1.64
C HIS A 144 6.05 -1.31 -0.47
N PHE A 145 5.95 -0.81 0.77
CA PHE A 145 6.35 -1.59 1.95
C PHE A 145 5.54 -2.89 2.08
N ALA A 146 4.23 -2.79 1.87
CA ALA A 146 3.33 -3.94 1.97
C ALA A 146 3.46 -4.94 0.81
N ALA A 147 4.03 -4.51 -0.34
CA ALA A 147 4.29 -5.38 -1.48
C ALA A 147 5.51 -4.87 -2.28
N ARG A 148 6.68 -5.43 -1.96
CA ARG A 148 7.99 -4.98 -2.47
C ARG A 148 8.18 -5.11 -3.98
N GLU A 149 7.41 -5.97 -4.64
CA GLU A 149 7.47 -6.15 -6.09
C GLU A 149 6.69 -5.09 -6.89
N ARG A 150 6.03 -4.17 -6.22
CA ARG A 150 5.40 -3.01 -6.84
C ARG A 150 6.44 -1.98 -7.25
N ILE A 151 6.35 -1.50 -8.48
CA ILE A 151 7.09 -0.34 -9.01
C ILE A 151 6.11 0.82 -9.03
N ILE A 152 6.33 1.83 -8.20
CA ILE A 152 5.36 2.90 -8.00
C ILE A 152 5.90 4.22 -8.55
N THR A 153 5.12 4.86 -9.39
CA THR A 153 5.34 6.26 -9.80
C THR A 153 4.27 7.12 -9.14
N GLY A 154 4.67 8.04 -8.28
CA GLY A 154 3.80 9.07 -7.73
C GLY A 154 3.96 10.36 -8.52
N ILE A 155 2.86 11.02 -8.87
CA ILE A 155 2.87 12.35 -9.48
C ILE A 155 2.03 13.32 -8.65
N ASP A 156 2.52 14.54 -8.52
CA ASP A 156 1.78 15.63 -7.85
C ASP A 156 2.12 16.97 -8.48
N TYR A 157 1.16 17.87 -8.48
CA TYR A 157 1.33 19.25 -8.96
C TYR A 157 2.18 20.11 -8.01
N ASP A 158 2.26 19.75 -6.73
CA ASP A 158 3.04 20.46 -5.73
C ASP A 158 4.50 19.94 -5.72
N ALA A 159 5.39 20.75 -6.29
CA ALA A 159 6.82 20.43 -6.35
C ALA A 159 7.46 20.24 -4.98
N GLU A 160 7.06 21.00 -3.95
CA GLU A 160 7.62 20.89 -2.60
C GLU A 160 7.29 19.53 -1.98
N LYS A 161 6.06 19.06 -2.18
CA LYS A 161 5.63 17.73 -1.69
C LYS A 161 6.39 16.60 -2.38
N THR A 162 6.55 16.66 -3.71
CA THR A 162 7.28 15.64 -4.47
C THR A 162 8.78 15.64 -4.14
N VAL A 163 9.36 16.81 -3.85
CA VAL A 163 10.75 16.91 -3.35
C VAL A 163 10.88 16.21 -1.99
N VAL A 164 9.95 16.46 -1.05
CA VAL A 164 9.96 15.76 0.25
C VAL A 164 9.84 14.26 0.06
N ALA A 165 8.89 13.80 -0.77
CA ALA A 165 8.68 12.40 -1.06
C ALA A 165 9.93 11.74 -1.67
N SER A 166 10.61 12.43 -2.58
CA SER A 166 11.82 11.93 -3.25
C SER A 166 13.03 11.80 -2.34
N HIS A 167 13.05 12.49 -1.19
CA HIS A 167 14.17 12.50 -0.25
C HIS A 167 13.83 11.80 1.08
N CYS A 168 12.94 10.84 1.07
CA CYS A 168 12.64 10.02 2.23
C CYS A 168 13.69 8.92 2.45
N PHE A 169 13.81 8.46 3.71
CA PHE A 169 14.82 7.50 4.12
C PHE A 169 14.78 6.18 3.34
N SER A 170 13.58 5.67 3.05
CA SER A 170 13.37 4.39 2.35
C SER A 170 13.20 4.55 0.83
N LYS A 171 13.63 5.69 0.25
CA LYS A 171 13.60 5.87 -1.20
C LYS A 171 14.53 4.89 -1.87
N ASP A 172 13.99 4.13 -2.82
CA ASP A 172 14.73 3.21 -3.67
C ASP A 172 14.36 3.39 -5.15
N GLU A 173 14.87 2.54 -6.03
CA GLU A 173 14.64 2.60 -7.48
C GLU A 173 13.21 2.23 -7.89
N ARG A 174 12.47 1.53 -7.03
CA ARG A 174 11.10 1.06 -7.31
C ARG A 174 10.03 2.09 -6.94
N VAL A 175 10.37 3.15 -6.19
CA VAL A 175 9.43 4.21 -5.83
C VAL A 175 9.95 5.54 -6.36
N ASN A 176 9.26 6.12 -7.33
CA ASN A 176 9.66 7.35 -8.00
C ASN A 176 8.58 8.41 -7.86
N PHE A 177 9.00 9.66 -7.65
CA PHE A 177 8.11 10.81 -7.57
C PHE A 177 8.47 11.84 -8.62
N LYS A 178 7.45 12.42 -9.25
CA LYS A 178 7.62 13.43 -10.30
C LYS A 178 6.69 14.61 -10.02
N HIS A 179 7.23 15.81 -10.08
CA HIS A 179 6.43 17.02 -10.16
C HIS A 179 5.79 17.08 -11.55
N ALA A 180 4.48 16.97 -11.63
CA ALA A 180 3.77 16.98 -12.91
C ALA A 180 2.32 17.39 -12.74
N ASP A 181 1.79 18.09 -13.74
CA ASP A 181 0.36 18.25 -13.95
C ASP A 181 -0.20 16.95 -14.54
N ALA A 182 -1.09 16.30 -13.81
CA ALA A 182 -1.65 15.01 -14.19
C ALA A 182 -2.42 15.04 -15.52
N LEU A 183 -3.04 16.17 -15.88
CA LEU A 183 -3.74 16.34 -17.16
C LEU A 183 -2.77 16.29 -18.35
N ASN A 184 -1.57 16.82 -18.18
CA ASN A 184 -0.53 16.92 -19.21
C ASN A 184 0.53 15.80 -19.13
N PHE A 185 0.57 15.05 -18.02
CA PHE A 185 1.53 13.95 -17.85
C PHE A 185 1.31 12.85 -18.88
N VAL A 186 2.37 12.33 -19.47
CA VAL A 186 2.31 11.20 -20.42
C VAL A 186 2.23 9.91 -19.63
N PHE A 187 1.11 9.20 -19.75
CA PHE A 187 0.90 7.94 -19.08
C PHE A 187 1.52 6.79 -19.89
N GLU A 188 2.18 5.91 -19.18
CA GLU A 188 2.53 4.57 -19.70
C GLU A 188 1.36 3.61 -19.48
N LYS A 189 1.59 2.33 -19.62
CA LYS A 189 0.66 1.27 -19.21
C LYS A 189 0.95 0.84 -17.78
N TYR A 190 -0.12 0.68 -16.98
CA TYR A 190 -0.05 0.37 -15.55
C TYR A 190 -0.94 -0.81 -15.19
N ASP A 191 -0.50 -1.59 -14.20
CA ASP A 191 -1.28 -2.68 -13.60
C ASP A 191 -2.25 -2.16 -12.53
N GLY A 192 -1.98 -0.96 -12.02
CA GLY A 192 -2.86 -0.24 -11.12
C GLY A 192 -2.64 1.26 -11.17
N ILE A 193 -3.75 2.01 -11.15
CA ILE A 193 -3.75 3.47 -11.06
C ILE A 193 -4.61 3.85 -9.86
N VAL A 194 -4.10 4.76 -9.03
CA VAL A 194 -4.84 5.31 -7.89
C VAL A 194 -5.01 6.80 -8.08
N VAL A 195 -6.25 7.27 -7.86
CA VAL A 195 -6.62 8.68 -7.83
C VAL A 195 -7.39 8.92 -6.54
N ALA A 196 -6.73 9.46 -5.52
CA ALA A 196 -7.33 9.63 -4.21
C ALA A 196 -7.36 11.10 -3.78
N ASP A 197 -8.56 11.59 -3.44
CA ASP A 197 -8.79 12.94 -2.88
C ASP A 197 -8.22 14.09 -3.75
N MET A 198 -8.28 13.96 -5.08
CA MET A 198 -7.73 15.01 -5.96
C MET A 198 -8.69 15.44 -7.08
N LEU A 199 -9.63 14.58 -7.50
CA LEU A 199 -10.49 14.91 -8.64
C LEU A 199 -11.42 16.09 -8.36
N HIS A 200 -11.82 16.30 -7.12
CA HIS A 200 -12.65 17.43 -6.72
C HIS A 200 -11.99 18.81 -6.94
N TYR A 201 -10.68 18.87 -7.22
CA TYR A 201 -9.99 20.11 -7.63
C TYR A 201 -10.08 20.39 -9.14
N LEU A 202 -10.57 19.44 -9.93
CA LEU A 202 -10.72 19.53 -11.38
C LEU A 202 -12.15 19.92 -11.78
N THR A 203 -12.28 20.60 -12.92
CA THR A 203 -13.61 20.82 -13.51
C THR A 203 -14.25 19.50 -13.94
N PRO A 204 -15.58 19.42 -14.12
CA PRO A 204 -16.24 18.18 -14.56
C PRO A 204 -15.67 17.61 -15.87
N GLU A 205 -15.28 18.48 -16.79
CA GLU A 205 -14.68 18.10 -18.09
C GLU A 205 -13.29 17.51 -17.87
N GLN A 206 -12.47 18.15 -17.03
CA GLN A 206 -11.14 17.67 -16.66
C GLN A 206 -11.20 16.34 -15.89
N GLN A 207 -12.22 16.17 -15.02
CA GLN A 207 -12.47 14.90 -14.32
C GLN A 207 -12.70 13.77 -15.32
N LYS A 208 -13.59 13.99 -16.31
CA LYS A 208 -13.86 12.99 -17.36
C LYS A 208 -12.62 12.69 -18.18
N GLN A 209 -11.89 13.73 -18.59
CA GLN A 209 -10.63 13.57 -19.32
C GLN A 209 -9.63 12.73 -18.54
N MET A 210 -9.43 13.03 -17.23
CA MET A 210 -8.51 12.31 -16.37
C MET A 210 -8.89 10.84 -16.20
N ILE A 211 -10.18 10.57 -15.91
CA ILE A 211 -10.69 9.21 -15.71
C ILE A 211 -10.55 8.40 -17.01
N GLY A 212 -10.91 8.98 -18.16
CA GLY A 212 -10.73 8.35 -19.47
C GLY A 212 -9.26 7.98 -19.74
N LYS A 213 -8.36 8.94 -19.52
CA LYS A 213 -6.91 8.73 -19.66
C LYS A 213 -6.38 7.64 -18.74
N CYS A 214 -6.87 7.56 -17.51
CA CYS A 214 -6.53 6.46 -16.59
C CYS A 214 -7.00 5.10 -17.13
N MET A 215 -8.25 5.00 -17.60
CA MET A 215 -8.82 3.77 -18.15
C MET A 215 -8.02 3.29 -19.37
N GLU A 216 -7.69 4.19 -20.30
CA GLU A 216 -6.89 3.90 -21.50
C GLU A 216 -5.47 3.41 -21.16
N SER A 217 -4.95 3.80 -20.00
CA SER A 217 -3.59 3.48 -19.56
C SER A 217 -3.51 2.20 -18.71
N LEU A 218 -4.61 1.50 -18.48
CA LEU A 218 -4.59 0.22 -17.78
C LEU A 218 -4.08 -0.91 -18.69
N ASN A 219 -3.26 -1.77 -18.11
CA ASN A 219 -2.98 -3.09 -18.68
C ASN A 219 -4.24 -3.96 -18.62
N GLU A 220 -4.26 -5.03 -19.41
CA GLU A 220 -5.29 -6.05 -19.30
C GLU A 220 -5.32 -6.65 -17.89
N GLY A 221 -6.50 -6.70 -17.28
CA GLY A 221 -6.68 -7.10 -15.88
C GLY A 221 -6.23 -6.06 -14.86
N GLY A 222 -5.79 -4.87 -15.28
CA GLY A 222 -5.38 -3.78 -14.41
C GLY A 222 -6.56 -3.09 -13.71
N TYR A 223 -6.25 -2.34 -12.66
CA TYR A 223 -7.22 -1.69 -11.79
C TYR A 223 -7.03 -0.17 -11.76
N LEU A 224 -8.14 0.58 -11.89
CA LEU A 224 -8.20 1.98 -11.54
C LEU A 224 -9.02 2.10 -10.24
N ILE A 225 -8.41 2.70 -9.22
CA ILE A 225 -9.06 2.96 -7.94
C ILE A 225 -9.22 4.46 -7.79
N ILE A 226 -10.46 4.92 -7.72
CA ILE A 226 -10.80 6.32 -7.47
C ILE A 226 -11.41 6.41 -6.08
N ARG A 227 -10.87 7.28 -5.23
CA ARG A 227 -11.50 7.67 -3.98
C ARG A 227 -11.74 9.18 -3.99
N ASP A 228 -12.99 9.59 -3.87
CA ASP A 228 -13.37 10.99 -3.75
C ASP A 228 -14.79 11.12 -3.18
N GLY A 229 -15.21 12.37 -2.89
CA GLY A 229 -16.57 12.67 -2.47
C GLY A 229 -17.57 12.40 -3.60
N ASP A 230 -18.61 11.61 -3.29
CA ASP A 230 -19.71 11.35 -4.23
C ASP A 230 -20.88 12.30 -3.95
N LYS A 231 -21.16 13.22 -4.90
CA LYS A 231 -22.26 14.17 -4.78
C LYS A 231 -23.64 13.50 -4.73
N ASP A 232 -23.76 12.31 -5.32
CA ASP A 232 -25.02 11.57 -5.36
C ASP A 232 -25.40 11.04 -3.95
N LEU A 233 -24.41 10.98 -3.01
CA LEU A 233 -24.63 10.67 -1.59
C LEU A 233 -24.88 11.89 -0.71
N GLY A 234 -24.53 13.08 -1.17
CA GLY A 234 -24.62 14.34 -0.39
C GLY A 234 -26.04 14.69 0.08
N GLU A 235 -27.07 14.17 -0.58
CA GLU A 235 -28.46 14.34 -0.14
C GLU A 235 -28.80 13.49 1.09
N LYS A 236 -28.08 12.41 1.36
CA LYS A 236 -28.30 11.51 2.52
C LYS A 236 -27.61 11.97 3.81
N HIS A 237 -26.61 12.84 3.72
CA HIS A 237 -25.77 13.25 4.86
C HIS A 237 -25.82 14.75 5.18
N LYS A 238 -26.99 15.39 5.08
CA LYS A 238 -27.23 16.80 5.47
C LYS A 238 -27.03 17.07 6.97
N GLY A 239 -26.03 16.52 7.64
CA GLY A 239 -25.87 16.64 9.08
C GLY A 239 -24.47 16.64 9.66
N THR A 240 -23.39 16.49 8.89
CA THR A 240 -22.07 16.29 9.48
C THR A 240 -21.14 17.50 9.29
N LYS A 241 -21.10 18.36 10.34
CA LYS A 241 -20.08 19.43 10.53
C LYS A 241 -18.63 18.93 10.47
N LEU A 242 -18.39 17.61 10.42
CA LEU A 242 -17.05 17.03 10.32
C LEU A 242 -16.43 17.18 8.91
N THR A 243 -17.23 17.13 7.86
CA THR A 243 -16.77 17.33 6.47
C THR A 243 -16.28 18.75 6.25
N GLU A 244 -16.91 19.74 6.86
CA GLU A 244 -16.46 21.14 6.81
C GLU A 244 -15.16 21.36 7.58
N PHE A 245 -14.98 20.70 8.73
CA PHE A 245 -13.78 20.81 9.55
C PHE A 245 -12.53 20.21 8.87
N PHE A 246 -12.69 19.09 8.16
CA PHE A 246 -11.59 18.49 7.43
C PHE A 246 -11.26 19.24 6.14
N SER A 247 -12.25 19.73 5.41
CA SER A 247 -12.01 20.51 4.20
C SER A 247 -11.29 21.83 4.52
N THR A 248 -11.69 22.57 5.54
CA THR A 248 -11.07 23.86 5.91
C THR A 248 -9.65 23.73 6.48
N LYS A 249 -9.34 22.65 7.23
CA LYS A 249 -7.96 22.42 7.71
C LYS A 249 -7.05 21.81 6.66
N LEU A 250 -7.56 21.00 5.72
CA LEU A 250 -6.78 20.52 4.56
C LEU A 250 -6.47 21.67 3.58
N PHE A 251 -7.32 22.68 3.47
CA PHE A 251 -7.12 23.83 2.58
C PHE A 251 -5.83 24.62 2.87
N GLY A 252 -5.33 24.62 4.10
CA GLY A 252 -4.05 25.24 4.44
C GLY A 252 -2.82 24.53 3.86
N PHE A 253 -2.96 23.25 3.47
CA PHE A 253 -1.87 22.44 2.90
C PHE A 253 -1.94 22.26 1.38
N ASN A 254 -3.02 22.71 0.73
CA ASN A 254 -3.18 22.57 -0.72
C ASN A 254 -3.22 23.94 -1.38
N LYS A 255 -2.31 24.17 -2.31
CA LYS A 255 -2.32 25.36 -3.19
C LYS A 255 -3.45 25.20 -4.20
N THR A 256 -4.62 25.80 -3.93
CA THR A 256 -5.75 25.80 -4.88
C THR A 256 -5.75 27.05 -5.74
N THR A 257 -5.81 26.91 -7.04
CA THR A 257 -6.09 27.98 -7.98
C THR A 257 -7.61 28.12 -8.17
N GLY A 258 -8.25 28.90 -7.34
CA GLY A 258 -9.42 29.76 -7.60
C GLY A 258 -10.74 29.22 -8.13
N SER A 259 -10.98 27.94 -8.37
CA SER A 259 -12.28 27.38 -8.75
C SER A 259 -12.88 26.57 -7.61
N GLY A 260 -14.19 26.75 -7.36
CA GLY A 260 -14.89 26.00 -6.30
C GLY A 260 -14.75 24.48 -6.48
N LEU A 261 -14.89 23.72 -5.38
CA LEU A 261 -14.81 22.25 -5.39
C LEU A 261 -15.91 21.65 -6.27
N SER A 262 -15.56 20.71 -7.14
CA SER A 262 -16.48 19.97 -7.99
C SER A 262 -16.48 18.49 -7.62
N PHE A 263 -17.49 18.05 -6.88
CA PHE A 263 -17.60 16.64 -6.47
C PHE A 263 -18.03 15.75 -7.64
N LEU A 264 -17.51 14.53 -7.64
CA LEU A 264 -17.82 13.49 -8.62
C LEU A 264 -19.27 13.01 -8.52
N SER A 265 -19.80 12.47 -9.64
CA SER A 265 -21.01 11.66 -9.65
C SER A 265 -20.61 10.19 -9.81
N GLY A 266 -21.05 9.34 -8.88
CA GLY A 266 -20.82 7.90 -8.98
C GLY A 266 -21.44 7.30 -10.24
N ARG A 267 -22.60 7.84 -10.70
CA ARG A 267 -23.22 7.45 -11.96
C ARG A 267 -22.30 7.75 -13.15
N MET A 268 -21.71 8.94 -13.21
CA MET A 268 -20.79 9.31 -14.28
C MET A 268 -19.60 8.33 -14.39
N ILE A 269 -19.02 7.94 -13.26
CA ILE A 269 -17.90 6.97 -13.24
C ILE A 269 -18.35 5.63 -13.80
N SER A 270 -19.53 5.14 -13.38
CA SER A 270 -20.08 3.86 -13.84
C SER A 270 -20.40 3.88 -15.34
N ASP A 271 -20.99 4.98 -15.83
CA ASP A 271 -21.32 5.15 -17.25
C ASP A 271 -20.04 5.20 -18.12
N MET A 272 -18.99 5.88 -17.63
CA MET A 272 -17.68 5.90 -18.29
C MET A 272 -17.04 4.51 -18.32
N ALA A 273 -17.04 3.79 -17.21
CA ALA A 273 -16.51 2.43 -17.16
C ALA A 273 -17.21 1.52 -18.16
N ALA A 274 -18.54 1.61 -18.24
CA ALA A 274 -19.34 0.84 -19.22
C ALA A 274 -18.97 1.20 -20.67
N ALA A 275 -18.77 2.51 -20.98
CA ALA A 275 -18.35 2.96 -22.30
C ALA A 275 -16.96 2.42 -22.72
N TYR A 276 -16.07 2.17 -21.77
CA TYR A 276 -14.77 1.54 -21.97
C TYR A 276 -14.81 0.00 -21.86
N ASN A 277 -16.02 -0.60 -21.74
CA ASN A 277 -16.21 -2.03 -21.52
C ASN A 277 -15.48 -2.58 -20.28
N MET A 278 -15.39 -1.76 -19.24
CA MET A 278 -14.77 -2.10 -17.96
C MET A 278 -15.83 -2.35 -16.88
N GLU A 279 -15.49 -3.15 -15.88
CA GLU A 279 -16.34 -3.37 -14.72
C GLU A 279 -16.10 -2.28 -13.67
N CYS A 280 -17.17 -1.69 -13.15
CA CYS A 280 -17.11 -0.71 -12.07
C CYS A 280 -17.83 -1.23 -10.83
N ARG A 281 -17.12 -1.22 -9.70
CA ARG A 281 -17.64 -1.58 -8.39
C ARG A 281 -17.49 -0.42 -7.43
N LYS A 282 -18.54 -0.08 -6.69
CA LYS A 282 -18.55 0.94 -5.64
C LYS A 282 -18.39 0.27 -4.28
N ILE A 283 -17.47 0.78 -3.46
CA ILE A 283 -17.27 0.36 -2.07
C ILE A 283 -17.58 1.57 -1.19
N ASP A 284 -18.67 1.46 -0.43
CA ASP A 284 -19.08 2.49 0.53
C ASP A 284 -18.82 1.96 1.95
N GLU A 285 -17.62 2.26 2.47
CA GLU A 285 -17.23 1.89 3.84
C GLU A 285 -17.40 3.04 4.83
N THR A 286 -18.00 4.15 4.43
CA THR A 286 -17.98 5.38 5.20
C THR A 286 -19.19 5.52 6.10
N LYS A 287 -18.95 5.41 7.41
CA LYS A 287 -19.92 5.82 8.43
C LYS A 287 -19.93 7.33 8.68
N TYR A 288 -18.86 8.04 8.33
CA TYR A 288 -18.61 9.42 8.77
C TYR A 288 -18.11 10.40 7.68
N THR A 289 -17.81 9.95 6.46
CA THR A 289 -17.34 10.79 5.36
C THR A 289 -18.13 10.48 4.10
N SER A 290 -18.19 11.43 3.14
CA SER A 290 -18.80 11.22 1.83
C SER A 290 -17.84 10.57 0.80
N ASN A 291 -16.63 10.22 1.22
CA ASN A 291 -15.65 9.63 0.32
C ASN A 291 -15.98 8.17 0.04
N VAL A 292 -16.07 7.84 -1.22
CA VAL A 292 -16.40 6.50 -1.72
C VAL A 292 -15.24 6.00 -2.57
N ILE A 293 -15.01 4.70 -2.54
CA ILE A 293 -14.03 4.05 -3.39
C ILE A 293 -14.76 3.42 -4.59
N PHE A 294 -14.37 3.83 -5.79
CA PHE A 294 -14.74 3.19 -7.04
C PHE A 294 -13.57 2.34 -7.52
N VAL A 295 -13.84 1.09 -7.79
CA VAL A 295 -12.87 0.13 -8.34
C VAL A 295 -13.30 -0.21 -9.76
N ILE A 296 -12.48 0.17 -10.71
CA ILE A 296 -12.71 -0.09 -12.13
C ILE A 296 -11.67 -1.08 -12.57
N GLN A 297 -12.11 -2.17 -13.19
CA GLN A 297 -11.23 -3.23 -13.67
C GLN A 297 -11.33 -3.36 -15.19
N ASN A 298 -10.17 -3.32 -15.86
CA ASN A 298 -10.06 -3.68 -17.26
C ASN A 298 -10.26 -5.21 -17.39
N ARG A 299 -11.37 -5.64 -17.96
CA ARG A 299 -11.65 -7.07 -18.11
C ARG A 299 -10.57 -7.73 -18.95
N LYS A 300 -10.11 -8.89 -18.51
CA LYS A 300 -9.33 -9.77 -19.40
C LYS A 300 -10.24 -10.13 -20.56
N GLY A 301 -9.76 -9.92 -21.77
CA GLY A 301 -10.50 -10.32 -22.96
C GLY A 301 -10.92 -11.78 -22.81
N VAL A 302 -12.21 -12.02 -22.89
CA VAL A 302 -12.73 -13.38 -23.01
C VAL A 302 -12.31 -13.83 -24.41
N GLN A 303 -11.23 -14.60 -24.48
CA GLN A 303 -10.87 -15.34 -25.68
C GLN A 303 -11.78 -16.55 -25.85
#